data_e9eb1df52577ac46b08cad0aa8b756fd
#
_entry.id   e9eb1df52577ac46b08cad0aa8b756fd
#
_cell.length_a   1.000
_cell.length_b   1.000
_cell.length_c   1.000
_cell.angle_alpha   90.00
_cell.angle_beta   90.00
_cell.angle_gamma   90.00
#
_symmetry.space_group_name_H-M   'P 1'
#
loop_
_entity.id
_entity.type
_entity.pdbx_description
1 polymer ?
#
loop_
_entity_poly.entity_id
_entity_poly.type
_entity_poly.pdbx_seq_one_letter_code
_entity_poly.pdbx_strand_id
1 'polypeptide(L)'
;MTWTLHYTKQAQKDAENLASSLLKAKAQALLAILEKDPWQNPPPFEKLVGDLNGAYSRRINIQYRLVYQVLEVGKAVKILRLCTHYE
;
A
#
# COMPACT_ATOMS: atom_id res chain seq x y z
N MET A 1 -2.05 -4.29 -18.49
CA MET A 1 -1.02 -3.27 -18.24
C MET A 1 -0.70 -3.18 -16.76
N THR A 2 0.55 -2.91 -16.44
CA THR A 2 0.97 -2.84 -15.06
C THR A 2 1.08 -1.39 -14.60
N TRP A 3 0.88 -1.19 -13.30
CA TRP A 3 1.07 0.10 -12.67
C TRP A 3 2.45 0.17 -12.05
N THR A 4 3.06 1.35 -12.10
CA THR A 4 4.39 1.56 -11.51
C THR A 4 4.24 1.92 -10.03
N LEU A 5 4.98 1.22 -9.18
CA LEU A 5 4.97 1.51 -7.76
C LEU A 5 6.11 2.45 -7.40
N HIS A 6 5.77 3.51 -6.68
CA HIS A 6 6.76 4.47 -6.18
C HIS A 6 6.69 4.47 -4.66
N TYR A 7 7.84 4.39 -4.00
CA TYR A 7 7.91 4.32 -2.55
C TYR A 7 8.44 5.63 -1.99
N THR A 8 7.75 6.19 -0.98
CA THR A 8 8.27 7.33 -0.24
C THR A 8 9.42 6.86 0.65
N LYS A 9 10.20 7.81 1.18
CA LYS A 9 11.27 7.46 2.12
C LYS A 9 10.73 6.69 3.31
N GLN A 10 9.58 7.10 3.82
CA GLN A 10 8.98 6.43 4.97
C GLN A 10 8.55 5.01 4.59
N ALA A 11 7.99 4.83 3.41
CA ALA A 11 7.60 3.51 2.94
C ALA A 11 8.82 2.61 2.77
N GLN A 12 9.94 3.16 2.30
CA GLN A 12 11.17 2.38 2.17
C GLN A 12 11.69 1.92 3.53
N LYS A 13 11.63 2.78 4.54
CA LYS A 13 12.01 2.39 5.89
C LYS A 13 11.10 1.32 6.44
N ASP A 14 9.79 1.48 6.21
CA ASP A 14 8.82 0.48 6.63
C ASP A 14 9.10 -0.87 5.98
N ALA A 15 9.48 -0.85 4.70
CA ALA A 15 9.81 -2.08 3.97
C ALA A 15 11.04 -2.75 4.55
N GLU A 16 12.05 -1.98 4.93
CA GLU A 16 13.24 -2.53 5.57
C GLU A 16 12.90 -3.21 6.89
N ASN A 17 12.08 -2.56 7.70
CA ASN A 17 11.63 -3.13 8.97
C ASN A 17 10.81 -4.39 8.75
N LEU A 18 10.06 -4.43 7.66
CA LEU A 18 9.20 -5.54 7.32
C LEU A 18 9.98 -6.75 6.79
N ALA A 19 11.19 -6.52 6.27
CA ALA A 19 11.96 -7.55 5.59
C ALA A 19 12.24 -8.78 6.46
N SER A 20 12.32 -8.59 7.79
CA SER A 20 12.54 -9.68 8.72
C SER A 20 11.25 -10.15 9.40
N SER A 21 10.11 -9.62 8.97
CA SER A 21 8.81 -9.90 9.58
C SER A 21 8.06 -10.98 8.80
N LEU A 22 7.19 -11.71 9.51
CA LEU A 22 6.28 -12.66 8.86
C LEU A 22 5.28 -11.97 7.96
N LEU A 23 5.12 -10.65 8.10
CA LEU A 23 4.20 -9.88 7.27
C LEU A 23 4.76 -9.59 5.88
N LYS A 24 6.04 -9.85 5.66
CA LYS A 24 6.68 -9.57 4.38
C LYS A 24 5.93 -10.20 3.21
N ALA A 25 5.58 -11.48 3.33
CA ALA A 25 4.89 -12.19 2.26
C ALA A 25 3.52 -11.58 1.96
N LYS A 26 2.78 -11.23 3.02
CA LYS A 26 1.47 -10.61 2.85
C LYS A 26 1.59 -9.23 2.20
N ALA A 27 2.55 -8.43 2.63
CA ALA A 27 2.78 -7.11 2.05
C ALA A 27 3.16 -7.22 0.59
N GLN A 28 4.05 -8.16 0.25
CA GLN A 28 4.45 -8.36 -1.13
C GLN A 28 3.28 -8.78 -2.01
N ALA A 29 2.39 -9.63 -1.48
CA ALA A 29 1.20 -10.03 -2.22
C ALA A 29 0.30 -8.84 -2.51
N LEU A 30 0.12 -7.95 -1.55
CA LEU A 30 -0.68 -6.74 -1.75
C LEU A 30 -0.03 -5.80 -2.76
N LEU A 31 1.29 -5.64 -2.67
CA LEU A 31 2.01 -4.79 -3.62
C LEU A 31 1.89 -5.34 -5.05
N ALA A 32 1.94 -6.64 -5.20
CA ALA A 32 1.75 -7.27 -6.51
C ALA A 32 0.35 -7.00 -7.06
N ILE A 33 -0.65 -7.02 -6.19
CA ILE A 33 -2.03 -6.69 -6.59
C ILE A 33 -2.12 -5.23 -7.05
N LEU A 34 -1.49 -4.32 -6.31
CA LEU A 34 -1.50 -2.90 -6.68
C LEU A 34 -0.82 -2.66 -8.01
N GLU A 35 0.26 -3.39 -8.28
CA GLU A 35 0.96 -3.27 -9.55
C GLU A 35 0.11 -3.73 -10.71
N LYS A 36 -0.71 -4.75 -10.47
CA LYS A 36 -1.58 -5.30 -11.49
C LYS A 36 -2.85 -4.49 -11.64
N ASP A 37 -3.51 -4.17 -10.52
CA ASP A 37 -4.75 -3.41 -10.50
C ASP A 37 -4.98 -2.85 -9.11
N PRO A 38 -4.70 -1.54 -8.90
CA PRO A 38 -4.86 -0.97 -7.57
C PRO A 38 -6.31 -0.87 -7.09
N TRP A 39 -7.25 -1.13 -7.99
CA TRP A 39 -8.67 -1.10 -7.66
C TRP A 39 -9.25 -2.49 -7.42
N GLN A 40 -8.43 -3.54 -7.50
CA GLN A 40 -8.91 -4.90 -7.37
C GLN A 40 -9.57 -5.14 -6.01
N ASN A 41 -10.73 -5.77 -6.03
CA ASN A 41 -11.48 -6.12 -4.85
C ASN A 41 -12.09 -7.51 -5.09
N PRO A 42 -11.86 -8.54 -4.24
CA PRO A 42 -10.99 -8.56 -3.07
C PRO A 42 -9.50 -8.56 -3.42
N PRO A 43 -8.62 -8.22 -2.46
CA PRO A 43 -8.92 -7.84 -1.09
C PRO A 43 -9.52 -6.44 -0.99
N PRO A 44 -10.32 -6.18 0.06
CA PRO A 44 -10.98 -4.89 0.18
C PRO A 44 -9.99 -3.77 0.48
N PHE A 45 -10.34 -2.58 0.07
CA PHE A 45 -9.57 -1.38 0.38
C PHE A 45 -10.52 -0.29 0.87
N GLU A 46 -9.98 0.66 1.62
CA GLU A 46 -10.76 1.76 2.17
C GLU A 46 -10.21 3.09 1.71
N LYS A 47 -11.10 4.01 1.38
CA LYS A 47 -10.71 5.37 1.03
C LYS A 47 -10.48 6.16 2.31
N LEU A 48 -9.33 6.81 2.40
CA LEU A 48 -9.01 7.62 3.56
C LEU A 48 -9.52 9.05 3.35
N VAL A 49 -9.90 9.69 4.46
CA VAL A 49 -10.41 11.06 4.46
C VAL A 49 -9.54 11.92 5.38
N GLY A 50 -9.74 13.22 5.31
CA GLY A 50 -8.96 14.15 6.12
C GLY A 50 -7.64 14.49 5.45
N ASP A 51 -6.57 14.51 6.24
CA ASP A 51 -5.25 14.90 5.75
C ASP A 51 -4.71 13.99 4.65
N LEU A 52 -5.21 12.75 4.61
CA LEU A 52 -4.79 11.77 3.61
C LEU A 52 -5.83 11.63 2.50
N ASN A 53 -6.56 12.70 2.23
CA ASN A 53 -7.57 12.70 1.18
C ASN A 53 -6.95 12.30 -0.16
N GLY A 54 -7.61 11.36 -0.83
CA GLY A 54 -7.09 10.81 -2.09
C GLY A 54 -6.23 9.57 -1.91
N ALA A 55 -5.97 9.18 -0.67
CA ALA A 55 -5.23 7.96 -0.38
C ALA A 55 -6.17 6.82 -0.03
N TYR A 56 -5.65 5.61 -0.13
CA TYR A 56 -6.40 4.39 0.19
C TYR A 56 -5.57 3.52 1.11
N SER A 57 -6.23 2.63 1.83
CA SER A 57 -5.53 1.67 2.67
C SER A 57 -6.04 0.26 2.41
N ARG A 58 -5.14 -0.71 2.51
CA ARG A 58 -5.49 -2.12 2.49
C ARG A 58 -4.93 -2.77 3.74
N ARG A 59 -5.69 -3.68 4.31
CA ARG A 59 -5.26 -4.37 5.52
C ARG A 59 -4.20 -5.42 5.18
N ILE A 60 -3.06 -5.34 5.86
CA ILE A 60 -2.04 -6.39 5.78
C ILE A 60 -2.40 -7.49 6.77
N ASN A 61 -2.70 -7.09 8.00
CA ASN A 61 -3.24 -7.99 9.01
C ASN A 61 -4.14 -7.18 9.95
N ILE A 62 -4.47 -7.74 11.09
CA ILE A 62 -5.41 -7.09 12.02
C ILE A 62 -4.86 -5.78 12.57
N GLN A 63 -3.53 -5.60 12.61
CA GLN A 63 -2.90 -4.41 13.21
C GLN A 63 -2.29 -3.47 12.19
N TYR A 64 -1.85 -3.97 11.05
CA TYR A 64 -1.05 -3.19 10.11
C TYR A 64 -1.77 -3.00 8.78
N ARG A 65 -1.54 -1.83 8.19
CA ARG A 65 -2.16 -1.47 6.92
C ARG A 65 -1.12 -0.90 5.96
N LEU A 66 -1.40 -1.08 4.68
CA LEU A 66 -0.65 -0.49 3.58
C LEU A 66 -1.40 0.75 3.12
N VAL A 67 -0.75 1.90 3.15
CA VAL A 67 -1.36 3.16 2.73
C VAL A 67 -0.73 3.59 1.40
N TYR A 68 -1.56 3.89 0.44
CA TYR A 68 -1.10 4.22 -0.90
C TYR A 68 -2.01 5.25 -1.56
N GLN A 69 -1.50 5.89 -2.61
CA GLN A 69 -2.25 6.85 -3.40
C GLN A 69 -2.18 6.42 -4.86
N VAL A 70 -3.33 6.41 -5.54
CA VAL A 70 -3.39 6.03 -6.95
C VAL A 70 -3.28 7.27 -7.80
N LEU A 71 -2.30 7.27 -8.68
CA LEU A 71 -2.07 8.37 -9.63
C LEU A 71 -2.43 7.86 -11.02
N GLU A 72 -3.66 8.15 -11.44
CA GLU A 72 -4.15 7.65 -12.72
C GLU A 72 -3.38 8.20 -13.90
N VAL A 73 -2.93 9.45 -13.79
CA VAL A 73 -2.06 10.04 -14.79
C VAL A 73 -0.69 9.36 -14.68
N GLY A 74 -0.29 8.67 -15.74
CA GLY A 74 0.97 7.95 -15.74
C GLY A 74 0.87 6.55 -15.17
N LYS A 75 -0.30 6.14 -14.72
CA LYS A 75 -0.54 4.81 -14.16
C LYS A 75 0.47 4.42 -13.09
N ALA A 76 0.52 5.22 -12.05
CA ALA A 76 1.44 5.00 -10.94
C ALA A 76 0.69 4.86 -9.62
N VAL A 77 1.28 4.13 -8.69
CA VAL A 77 0.78 4.01 -7.33
C VAL A 77 1.89 4.45 -6.40
N LYS A 78 1.61 5.46 -5.61
CA LYS A 78 2.58 5.98 -4.64
C LYS A 78 2.31 5.32 -3.30
N ILE A 79 3.30 4.57 -2.82
CA ILE A 79 3.20 3.91 -1.52
C ILE A 79 3.63 4.90 -0.45
N LEU A 80 2.65 5.37 0.33
CA LEU A 80 2.90 6.39 1.35
C LEU A 80 3.45 5.78 2.62
N ARG A 81 2.86 4.67 3.06
CA ARG A 81 3.31 3.94 4.23
C ARG A 81 3.14 2.46 3.96
N LEU A 82 4.03 1.68 4.51
CA LEU A 82 3.97 0.23 4.39
C LEU A 82 4.04 -0.33 5.80
N CYS A 83 3.08 -1.20 6.15
CA CYS A 83 3.04 -1.81 7.47
C CYS A 83 2.88 -0.77 8.59
N THR A 84 2.04 0.25 8.36
CA THR A 84 1.79 1.26 9.38
C THR A 84 0.72 0.76 10.34
N HIS A 85 0.92 1.06 11.62
CA HIS A 85 -0.07 0.76 12.66
C HIS A 85 -1.11 1.87 12.64
N TYR A 86 -2.30 1.56 12.20
CA TYR A 86 -3.35 2.56 12.01
C TYR A 86 -4.48 2.29 13.00
N GLU A 87 -4.76 3.27 13.82
CA GLU A 87 -5.87 3.17 14.76
C GLU A 87 -7.15 3.76 14.21
#